data_1d895422a440146ccf799f1318929b0b
#
_entry.id   1d895422a440146ccf799f1318929b0b
#
_cell.length_a   1.000
_cell.length_b   1.000
_cell.length_c   1.000
_cell.angle_alpha   90.00
_cell.angle_beta   90.00
_cell.angle_gamma   90.00
#
_symmetry.space_group_name_H-M   'P 1'
#
loop_
_entity.id
_entity.type
_entity.pdbx_description
1 polymer ?
#
loop_
_entity_poly.entity_id
_entity_poly.type
_entity_poly.pdbx_seq_one_letter_code
_entity_poly.pdbx_strand_id
1 'polypeptide(L)'
;MKKRKEYYDGYLTVEASFLVPLVFMILLLLIYWGFYCYDKSVSIQCSYLAALRGSNQWQMSDAEQEKFTLEQLEKLTGETLLFLKEQDIYVDAGLAEMKTGVLGSMDILFTALRGNDGEKWMVESEKKAYRLKPASFIRRYRLLGDG
;
A
#
# COMPACT_ATOMS: atom_id res chain seq x y z
N MET A 1 5.90 55.03 -29.55
CA MET A 1 5.16 53.75 -29.32
C MET A 1 6.06 52.53 -28.99
N LYS A 2 7.37 52.57 -29.08
CA LYS A 2 8.31 51.45 -28.82
C LYS A 2 8.54 51.14 -27.32
N LYS A 3 8.56 52.16 -26.44
CA LYS A 3 8.83 52.00 -25.00
C LYS A 3 7.77 51.22 -24.20
N ARG A 4 6.53 51.18 -24.65
CA ARG A 4 5.45 50.43 -23.94
C ARG A 4 5.60 48.92 -24.13
N LYS A 5 6.08 48.41 -25.23
CA LYS A 5 6.28 46.98 -25.50
C LYS A 5 7.39 46.40 -24.61
N GLU A 6 8.49 47.08 -24.44
CA GLU A 6 9.62 46.60 -23.62
C GLU A 6 9.27 46.49 -22.12
N TYR A 7 8.35 47.30 -21.65
CA TYR A 7 7.89 47.24 -20.25
C TYR A 7 6.99 46.04 -19.99
N TYR A 8 6.17 45.63 -20.95
CA TYR A 8 5.34 44.43 -20.85
C TYR A 8 6.16 43.16 -20.99
N ASP A 9 7.18 43.12 -21.81
CA ASP A 9 8.04 41.94 -21.98
C ASP A 9 8.88 41.71 -20.73
N GLY A 10 9.33 42.74 -20.01
CA GLY A 10 10.03 42.57 -18.72
C GLY A 10 9.14 42.08 -17.58
N TYR A 11 7.89 42.52 -17.55
CA TYR A 11 6.93 42.06 -16.56
C TYR A 11 6.56 40.59 -16.74
N LEU A 12 6.29 40.17 -17.98
CA LEU A 12 6.01 38.77 -18.31
C LEU A 12 7.16 37.81 -17.98
N THR A 13 8.41 38.25 -18.16
CA THR A 13 9.59 37.43 -17.81
C THR A 13 9.75 37.25 -16.31
N VAL A 14 9.49 38.28 -15.51
CA VAL A 14 9.52 38.18 -14.04
C VAL A 14 8.40 37.28 -13.53
N GLU A 15 7.19 37.42 -14.06
CA GLU A 15 6.04 36.59 -13.70
C GLU A 15 6.28 35.12 -14.08
N ALA A 16 6.79 34.84 -15.27
CA ALA A 16 7.14 33.49 -15.71
C ALA A 16 8.25 32.86 -14.87
N SER A 17 9.23 33.64 -14.43
CA SER A 17 10.31 33.10 -13.56
C SER A 17 9.84 32.61 -12.19
N PHE A 18 8.72 33.13 -11.72
CA PHE A 18 8.10 32.68 -10.47
C PHE A 18 7.10 31.54 -10.69
N LEU A 19 6.33 31.58 -11.77
CA LEU A 19 5.34 30.58 -12.13
C LEU A 19 5.96 29.23 -12.49
N VAL A 20 7.05 29.20 -13.23
CA VAL A 20 7.70 27.98 -13.69
C VAL A 20 8.15 27.07 -12.52
N PRO A 21 8.93 27.56 -11.52
CA PRO A 21 9.32 26.71 -10.40
C PRO A 21 8.12 26.25 -9.55
N LEU A 22 7.07 27.07 -9.42
CA LEU A 22 5.86 26.69 -8.70
C LEU A 22 5.11 25.57 -9.41
N VAL A 23 4.99 25.62 -10.74
CA VAL A 23 4.38 24.54 -11.53
C VAL A 23 5.19 23.26 -11.43
N PHE A 24 6.52 23.34 -11.52
CA PHE A 24 7.39 22.17 -11.32
C PHE A 24 7.22 21.55 -9.94
N MET A 25 7.12 22.35 -8.90
CA MET A 25 6.90 21.86 -7.53
C MET A 25 5.57 21.13 -7.39
N ILE A 26 4.49 21.64 -7.99
CA ILE A 26 3.19 20.98 -8.02
C ILE A 26 3.25 19.65 -8.78
N LEU A 27 3.92 19.64 -9.96
CA LEU A 27 4.08 18.42 -10.75
C LEU A 27 4.85 17.33 -9.98
N LEU A 28 5.94 17.69 -9.32
CA LEU A 28 6.71 16.76 -8.49
C LEU A 28 5.86 16.19 -7.35
N LEU A 29 5.06 17.02 -6.70
CA LEU A 29 4.16 16.61 -5.64
C LEU A 29 3.09 15.64 -6.15
N LEU A 30 2.50 15.88 -7.33
CA LEU A 30 1.53 15.00 -7.96
C LEU A 30 2.14 13.64 -8.33
N ILE A 31 3.35 13.61 -8.89
CA ILE A 31 4.07 12.39 -9.21
C ILE A 31 4.34 11.59 -7.92
N TYR A 32 4.82 12.25 -6.89
CA TYR A 32 5.12 11.62 -5.61
C TYR A 32 3.86 11.04 -4.94
N TRP A 33 2.74 11.76 -5.01
CA TRP A 33 1.45 11.26 -4.55
C TRP A 33 0.96 10.06 -5.37
N GLY A 34 1.23 10.06 -6.67
CA GLY A 34 0.97 8.91 -7.53
C GLY A 34 1.69 7.64 -7.05
N PHE A 35 2.96 7.74 -6.69
CA PHE A 35 3.71 6.62 -6.11
C PHE A 35 3.15 6.15 -4.77
N TYR A 36 2.74 7.07 -3.90
CA TYR A 36 2.07 6.71 -2.65
C TYR A 36 0.78 5.93 -2.89
N CYS A 37 -0.08 6.40 -3.81
CA CYS A 37 -1.31 5.70 -4.17
C CYS A 37 -1.04 4.33 -4.80
N TYR A 38 0.01 4.21 -5.60
CA TYR A 38 0.45 2.95 -6.18
C TYR A 38 0.85 1.95 -5.09
N ASP A 39 1.81 2.30 -4.23
CA ASP A 39 2.29 1.41 -3.17
C ASP A 39 1.16 1.01 -2.21
N LYS A 40 0.27 1.93 -1.88
CA LYS A 40 -0.93 1.63 -1.07
C LYS A 40 -1.84 0.61 -1.75
N SER A 41 -2.10 0.77 -3.04
CA SER A 41 -2.96 -0.15 -3.80
C SER A 41 -2.33 -1.54 -3.93
N VAL A 42 -1.03 -1.60 -4.20
CA VAL A 42 -0.27 -2.85 -4.28
C VAL A 42 -0.22 -3.55 -2.92
N SER A 43 0.03 -2.82 -1.84
CA SER A 43 0.03 -3.35 -0.48
C SER A 43 -1.31 -4.02 -0.12
N ILE A 44 -2.43 -3.39 -0.47
CA ILE A 44 -3.78 -3.95 -0.31
C ILE A 44 -3.95 -5.25 -1.12
N GLN A 45 -3.48 -5.28 -2.36
CA GLN A 45 -3.57 -6.46 -3.23
C GLN A 45 -2.70 -7.60 -2.71
N CYS A 46 -1.46 -7.33 -2.31
CA CYS A 46 -0.55 -8.32 -1.73
C CYS A 46 -1.12 -8.94 -0.45
N SER A 47 -1.65 -8.11 0.45
CA SER A 47 -2.32 -8.57 1.67
C SER A 47 -3.49 -9.50 1.35
N TYR A 48 -4.36 -9.10 0.41
CA TYR A 48 -5.50 -9.93 0.03
C TYR A 48 -5.10 -11.24 -0.64
N LEU A 49 -4.13 -11.22 -1.54
CA LEU A 49 -3.63 -12.42 -2.21
C LEU A 49 -2.96 -13.39 -1.24
N ALA A 50 -2.16 -12.88 -0.30
CA ALA A 50 -1.54 -13.70 0.73
C ALA A 50 -2.59 -14.35 1.64
N ALA A 51 -3.61 -13.58 2.08
CA ALA A 51 -4.71 -14.09 2.87
C ALA A 51 -5.48 -15.19 2.14
N LEU A 52 -5.79 -15.01 0.85
CA LEU A 52 -6.46 -16.02 0.03
C LEU A 52 -5.62 -17.30 -0.13
N ARG A 53 -4.32 -17.15 -0.41
CA ARG A 53 -3.41 -18.30 -0.54
C ARG A 53 -3.29 -19.08 0.77
N GLY A 54 -3.14 -18.38 1.88
CA GLY A 54 -3.07 -18.96 3.20
C GLY A 54 -4.37 -19.65 3.61
N SER A 55 -5.51 -19.01 3.38
CA SER A 55 -6.84 -19.57 3.75
C SER A 55 -7.18 -20.84 2.96
N ASN A 56 -6.60 -21.02 1.78
CA ASN A 56 -6.83 -22.20 0.92
C ASN A 56 -5.98 -23.43 1.32
N GLN A 57 -5.01 -23.28 2.21
CA GLN A 57 -4.13 -24.37 2.69
C GLN A 57 -4.75 -25.11 3.87
N TRP A 58 -5.96 -25.63 3.70
CA TRP A 58 -6.77 -26.28 4.76
C TRP A 58 -6.16 -27.57 5.33
N GLN A 59 -5.15 -28.14 4.69
CA GLN A 59 -4.45 -29.36 5.13
C GLN A 59 -3.33 -29.07 6.16
N MET A 60 -2.85 -27.84 6.23
CA MET A 60 -1.79 -27.44 7.14
C MET A 60 -2.35 -27.10 8.53
N SER A 61 -1.51 -27.21 9.54
CA SER A 61 -1.83 -26.70 10.88
C SER A 61 -1.92 -25.16 10.88
N ASP A 62 -2.60 -24.57 11.86
CA ASP A 62 -2.78 -23.13 11.93
C ASP A 62 -1.44 -22.38 11.95
N ALA A 63 -0.45 -22.89 12.70
CA ALA A 63 0.89 -22.29 12.76
C ALA A 63 1.68 -22.42 11.45
N GLU A 64 1.53 -23.52 10.70
CA GLU A 64 2.17 -23.70 9.39
C GLU A 64 1.52 -22.80 8.34
N GLN A 65 0.19 -22.62 8.41
CA GLN A 65 -0.52 -21.71 7.51
C GLN A 65 -0.11 -20.24 7.74
N GLU A 66 0.04 -19.85 9.00
CA GLU A 66 0.51 -18.50 9.35
C GLU A 66 1.90 -18.24 8.77
N LYS A 67 2.85 -19.17 9.02
CA LYS A 67 4.20 -19.10 8.49
C LYS A 67 4.25 -19.06 6.96
N PHE A 68 3.50 -19.93 6.30
CA PHE A 68 3.38 -19.94 4.84
C PHE A 68 2.81 -18.62 4.30
N THR A 69 1.76 -18.10 4.95
CA THR A 69 1.13 -16.86 4.53
C THR A 69 2.07 -15.67 4.70
N LEU A 70 2.82 -15.65 5.79
CA LEU A 70 3.83 -14.63 6.06
C LEU A 70 4.93 -14.64 4.99
N GLU A 71 5.47 -15.81 4.66
CA GLU A 71 6.48 -15.97 3.62
C GLU A 71 5.96 -15.51 2.24
N GLN A 72 4.70 -15.85 1.91
CA GLN A 72 4.07 -15.39 0.67
C GLN A 72 3.88 -13.86 0.65
N LEU A 73 3.51 -13.27 1.78
CA LEU A 73 3.31 -11.84 1.90
C LEU A 73 4.64 -11.09 1.78
N GLU A 74 5.70 -11.55 2.47
CA GLU A 74 7.05 -10.99 2.36
C GLU A 74 7.56 -11.02 0.93
N LYS A 75 7.38 -12.16 0.24
CA LYS A 75 7.78 -12.29 -1.16
C LYS A 75 7.05 -11.32 -2.06
N LEU A 76 5.71 -11.24 -1.93
CA LEU A 76 4.90 -10.35 -2.76
C LEU A 76 5.22 -8.87 -2.50
N THR A 77 5.38 -8.47 -1.26
CA THR A 77 5.71 -7.09 -0.91
C THR A 77 7.11 -6.70 -1.34
N GLY A 78 8.10 -7.59 -1.14
CA GLY A 78 9.48 -7.35 -1.54
C GLY A 78 9.70 -7.20 -3.04
N GLU A 79 8.88 -7.87 -3.86
CA GLU A 79 8.99 -7.81 -5.32
C GLU A 79 8.23 -6.63 -5.95
N THR A 80 7.20 -6.09 -5.27
CA THR A 80 6.24 -5.18 -5.92
C THR A 80 6.22 -3.75 -5.35
N LEU A 81 6.62 -3.56 -4.10
CA LEU A 81 6.63 -2.23 -3.49
C LEU A 81 7.87 -1.44 -3.90
N LEU A 82 7.68 -0.16 -4.26
CA LEU A 82 8.74 0.67 -4.84
C LEU A 82 9.36 1.63 -3.82
N PHE A 83 8.55 2.27 -3.00
CA PHE A 83 8.97 3.38 -2.13
C PHE A 83 8.68 3.15 -0.66
N LEU A 84 7.88 2.13 -0.32
CA LEU A 84 7.56 1.83 1.07
C LEU A 84 8.81 1.30 1.78
N LYS A 85 9.21 1.99 2.84
CA LYS A 85 10.29 1.60 3.75
C LYS A 85 9.70 1.09 5.07
N GLU A 86 10.51 0.39 5.85
CA GLU A 86 10.14 -0.07 7.19
C GLU A 86 8.80 -0.81 7.17
N GLN A 87 8.77 -1.97 6.48
CA GLN A 87 7.56 -2.78 6.38
C GLN A 87 7.44 -3.70 7.59
N ASP A 88 6.40 -3.49 8.39
CA ASP A 88 5.98 -4.44 9.40
C ASP A 88 4.83 -5.28 8.82
N ILE A 89 5.08 -6.57 8.74
CA ILE A 89 4.14 -7.53 8.16
C ILE A 89 3.61 -8.40 9.28
N TYR A 90 2.29 -8.53 9.37
CA TYR A 90 1.66 -9.41 10.33
C TYR A 90 0.61 -10.30 9.68
N VAL A 91 0.49 -11.49 10.22
CA VAL A 91 -0.48 -12.50 9.83
C VAL A 91 -1.13 -13.05 11.09
N ASP A 92 -2.43 -13.18 11.10
CA ASP A 92 -3.22 -13.79 12.18
C ASP A 92 -4.14 -14.86 11.59
N ALA A 93 -3.85 -16.10 11.93
CA ALA A 93 -4.62 -17.26 11.51
C ALA A 93 -5.74 -17.57 12.51
N GLY A 94 -6.85 -16.85 12.42
CA GLY A 94 -8.06 -17.14 13.20
C GLY A 94 -8.75 -18.44 12.79
N LEU A 95 -9.69 -18.91 13.62
CA LEU A 95 -10.45 -20.14 13.36
C LEU A 95 -11.30 -20.11 12.09
N ALA A 96 -11.87 -18.95 11.76
CA ALA A 96 -12.79 -18.76 10.64
C ALA A 96 -12.22 -17.86 9.53
N GLU A 97 -11.28 -16.99 9.85
CA GLU A 97 -10.72 -16.01 8.94
C GLU A 97 -9.20 -15.94 9.09
N MET A 98 -8.52 -15.66 7.98
CA MET A 98 -7.10 -15.33 7.91
C MET A 98 -6.98 -13.83 7.73
N LYS A 99 -6.29 -13.16 8.64
CA LYS A 99 -6.01 -11.73 8.56
C LYS A 99 -4.56 -11.53 8.18
N THR A 100 -4.33 -10.61 7.28
CA THR A 100 -2.99 -10.21 6.86
C THR A 100 -2.93 -8.70 6.81
N GLY A 101 -1.83 -8.14 7.25
CA GLY A 101 -1.61 -6.70 7.21
C GLY A 101 -0.19 -6.35 6.85
N VAL A 102 -0.06 -5.24 6.17
CA VAL A 102 1.21 -4.58 5.87
C VAL A 102 1.13 -3.16 6.38
N LEU A 103 2.03 -2.84 7.28
CA LEU A 103 2.29 -1.49 7.76
C LEU A 103 3.59 -1.03 7.12
N GLY A 104 3.60 0.14 6.52
CA GLY A 104 4.80 0.68 5.93
C GLY A 104 4.83 2.19 6.04
N SER A 105 5.99 2.77 5.93
CA SER A 105 6.18 4.21 5.97
C SER A 105 6.86 4.71 4.69
N MET A 106 6.46 5.89 4.25
CA MET A 106 7.04 6.60 3.13
C MET A 106 7.44 8.00 3.58
N ASP A 107 8.69 8.38 3.30
CA ASP A 107 9.17 9.72 3.65
C ASP A 107 8.42 10.79 2.85
N ILE A 108 8.03 11.88 3.47
CA ILE A 108 7.46 13.01 2.75
C ILE A 108 8.56 13.71 1.94
N LEU A 109 8.28 14.10 0.69
CA LEU A 109 9.26 14.67 -0.24
C LEU A 109 10.10 15.79 0.38
N PHE A 110 9.49 16.66 1.16
CA PHE A 110 10.17 17.79 1.81
C PHE A 110 11.04 17.37 2.99
N THR A 111 10.69 16.31 3.71
CA THR A 111 11.51 15.78 4.81
C THR A 111 12.69 14.99 4.27
N ALA A 112 12.49 14.26 3.17
CA ALA A 112 13.58 13.58 2.46
C ALA A 112 14.64 14.56 1.95
N LEU A 113 14.23 15.72 1.44
CA LEU A 113 15.14 16.78 0.98
C LEU A 113 15.85 17.52 2.13
N ARG A 114 15.23 17.58 3.32
CA ARG A 114 15.80 18.27 4.49
C ARG A 114 16.73 17.38 5.32
N GLY A 115 16.74 16.06 5.08
CA GLY A 115 17.59 15.11 5.82
C GLY A 115 17.24 14.98 7.30
N ASN A 116 16.00 15.27 7.68
CA ASN A 116 15.52 15.17 9.04
C ASN A 116 14.49 14.04 9.16
N ASP A 117 14.49 13.30 10.29
CA ASP A 117 13.46 12.31 10.61
C ASP A 117 12.14 13.04 10.89
N GLY A 118 11.48 13.47 9.82
CA GLY A 118 10.24 14.21 9.86
C GLY A 118 9.01 13.31 9.78
N GLU A 119 7.86 13.93 9.59
CA GLU A 119 6.60 13.23 9.39
C GLU A 119 6.69 12.27 8.21
N LYS A 120 6.25 11.02 8.43
CA LYS A 120 6.19 9.96 7.43
C LYS A 120 4.72 9.71 7.08
N TRP A 121 4.46 9.44 5.82
CA TRP A 121 3.16 8.93 5.41
C TRP A 121 3.07 7.45 5.73
N MET A 122 2.13 7.09 6.58
CA MET A 122 1.89 5.70 6.94
C MET A 122 0.92 5.08 5.93
N VAL A 123 1.28 3.88 5.48
CA VAL A 123 0.42 3.01 4.70
C VAL A 123 0.05 1.83 5.58
N GLU A 124 -1.22 1.69 5.86
CA GLU A 124 -1.79 0.56 6.57
C GLU A 124 -2.73 -0.18 5.64
N SER A 125 -2.54 -1.49 5.52
CA SER A 125 -3.43 -2.36 4.77
C SER A 125 -3.72 -3.61 5.59
N GLU A 126 -4.95 -3.79 6.04
CA GLU A 126 -5.43 -5.03 6.63
C GLU A 126 -6.48 -5.65 5.72
N LYS A 127 -6.33 -6.94 5.43
CA LYS A 127 -7.29 -7.71 4.65
C LYS A 127 -7.58 -9.05 5.32
N LYS A 128 -8.79 -9.54 5.07
CA LYS A 128 -9.31 -10.77 5.65
C LYS A 128 -9.78 -11.68 4.55
N ALA A 129 -9.47 -12.96 4.69
CA ALA A 129 -10.01 -14.01 3.84
C ALA A 129 -10.64 -15.10 4.70
N TYR A 130 -11.83 -15.56 4.32
CA TYR A 130 -12.50 -16.64 5.06
C TYR A 130 -11.83 -17.97 4.77
N ARG A 131 -11.61 -18.75 5.82
CA ARG A 131 -11.08 -20.10 5.76
C ARG A 131 -12.20 -21.07 5.42
N LEU A 132 -12.19 -21.58 4.20
CA LEU A 132 -13.09 -22.63 3.79
C LEU A 132 -12.57 -23.98 4.32
N LYS A 133 -13.11 -24.45 5.45
CA LYS A 133 -12.88 -25.81 5.94
C LYS A 133 -14.02 -26.73 5.42
N PRO A 134 -13.84 -27.39 4.26
CA PRO A 134 -14.95 -28.16 3.63
C PRO A 134 -15.50 -29.25 4.54
N ALA A 135 -14.65 -29.89 5.34
CA ALA A 135 -15.08 -30.91 6.28
C ALA A 135 -16.01 -30.38 7.40
N SER A 136 -15.75 -29.18 7.92
CA SER A 136 -16.62 -28.57 8.93
C SER A 136 -17.93 -28.06 8.34
N PHE A 137 -17.90 -27.61 7.09
CA PHE A 137 -19.09 -27.18 6.37
C PHE A 137 -20.02 -28.38 6.09
N ILE A 138 -19.47 -29.49 5.59
CA ILE A 138 -20.23 -30.75 5.35
C ILE A 138 -20.81 -31.31 6.62
N ARG A 139 -20.05 -31.31 7.72
CA ARG A 139 -20.57 -31.77 9.03
C ARG A 139 -21.73 -30.91 9.52
N ARG A 140 -21.65 -29.60 9.38
CA ARG A 140 -22.70 -28.67 9.80
C ARG A 140 -23.96 -28.82 8.95
N TYR A 141 -23.83 -29.08 7.65
CA TYR A 141 -24.98 -29.37 6.78
C TYR A 141 -25.65 -30.71 7.08
N ARG A 142 -24.89 -31.75 7.41
CA ARG A 142 -25.47 -33.04 7.84
C ARG A 142 -26.31 -32.91 9.14
N LEU A 143 -25.80 -32.15 10.09
CA LEU A 143 -26.52 -31.91 11.35
C LEU A 143 -27.82 -31.09 11.17
N LEU A 144 -27.92 -30.31 10.10
CA LEU A 144 -29.13 -29.52 9.78
C LEU A 144 -30.12 -30.32 8.90
N GLY A 145 -29.68 -31.38 8.23
CA GLY A 145 -30.51 -32.18 7.33
C GLY A 145 -31.15 -33.40 7.99
N ASP A 146 -30.74 -33.79 9.22
CA ASP A 146 -31.25 -34.91 9.98
C ASP A 146 -32.30 -34.49 11.06
N GLY A 147 -32.89 -33.24 10.94
CA GLY A 147 -33.89 -32.71 11.82
C GLY A 147 -35.28 -32.59 11.19
#